data_cb6dac347f91bb356c9c6264a234f68a
#
_entry.id   cb6dac347f91bb356c9c6264a234f68a
#
_cell.length_a   1.000
_cell.length_b   1.000
_cell.length_c   1.000
_cell.angle_alpha   90.00
_cell.angle_beta   90.00
_cell.angle_gamma   90.00
#
_symmetry.space_group_name_H-M   'P 1'
#
loop_
_entity.id
_entity.type
_entity.pdbx_description
1 polymer ?
#
loop_
_entity_poly.entity_id
_entity_poly.type
_entity_poly.pdbx_seq_one_letter_code
_entity_poly.pdbx_strand_id
1 'polypeptide(L)'
;RRQRQMCIRDRTNVEWVQVGNETRDGMLFNSDEAVTGQVSKNAANFAAYINAGYDAVKAVYPQAKVIVHVDKGQDLGGLTWLYDKLKENGGKWDVIGLSLYPEDDNWQSYAESCLANIQTLSSKYGKDVIVSEIGMWWGSDQAAPMMKKMVDGCKAISTCEGIFYWEPEVYNNWKPANYTTLGWSAYTKGAFDNSGKPTAVFDAYK
;
A
#
# COMPACT_ATOMS: atom_id res chain seq x y z
N ARG A 1 -25.86 2.24 -9.30
CA ARG A 1 -24.64 2.57 -8.52
C ARG A 1 -24.96 2.98 -7.07
N ARG A 2 -25.87 3.93 -6.80
CA ARG A 2 -26.26 4.33 -5.44
C ARG A 2 -26.79 3.17 -4.59
N GLN A 3 -27.56 2.25 -5.16
CA GLN A 3 -28.18 1.13 -4.45
C GLN A 3 -27.14 0.07 -4.01
N ARG A 4 -26.07 -0.18 -4.80
CA ARG A 4 -24.93 -1.06 -4.41
C ARG A 4 -24.12 -0.46 -3.26
N GLN A 5 -23.87 0.85 -3.30
CA GLN A 5 -23.14 1.54 -2.23
C GLN A 5 -23.92 1.51 -0.91
N MET A 6 -25.23 1.65 -0.93
CA MET A 6 -26.07 1.50 0.27
C MET A 6 -26.01 0.07 0.84
N CYS A 7 -26.09 -0.97 0.00
CA CYS A 7 -26.03 -2.38 0.45
C CYS A 7 -24.68 -2.75 1.08
N ILE A 8 -23.58 -2.17 0.62
CA ILE A 8 -22.25 -2.37 1.21
C ILE A 8 -22.17 -1.64 2.55
N ARG A 9 -22.61 -0.38 2.59
CA ARG A 9 -22.60 0.48 3.78
C ARG A 9 -23.34 -0.15 4.96
N ASP A 10 -24.47 -0.78 4.72
CA ASP A 10 -25.33 -1.31 5.78
C ASP A 10 -24.87 -2.68 6.32
N ARG A 11 -23.86 -3.30 5.68
CA ARG A 11 -23.44 -4.67 5.99
C ARG A 11 -21.97 -4.82 6.35
N THR A 12 -21.16 -3.78 6.21
CA THR A 12 -19.72 -3.86 6.39
C THR A 12 -19.26 -2.77 7.36
N ASN A 13 -18.65 -3.19 8.46
CA ASN A 13 -17.89 -2.28 9.29
C ASN A 13 -16.52 -2.06 8.63
N VAL A 14 -16.31 -0.87 8.06
CA VAL A 14 -15.07 -0.53 7.36
C VAL A 14 -14.14 0.17 8.36
N GLU A 15 -12.98 -0.43 8.59
CA GLU A 15 -11.97 0.10 9.52
C GLU A 15 -10.97 1.00 8.80
N TRP A 16 -10.52 0.60 7.60
CA TRP A 16 -9.58 1.36 6.78
C TRP A 16 -10.09 1.54 5.34
N VAL A 17 -9.82 2.72 4.78
CA VAL A 17 -10.05 2.99 3.35
C VAL A 17 -8.82 3.64 2.76
N GLN A 18 -8.25 3.02 1.73
CA GLN A 18 -7.13 3.56 0.99
C GLN A 18 -7.63 4.48 -0.13
N VAL A 19 -7.17 5.73 -0.12
CA VAL A 19 -7.46 6.72 -1.17
C VAL A 19 -6.25 6.84 -2.10
N GLY A 20 -6.41 6.37 -3.33
CA GLY A 20 -5.32 6.22 -4.30
C GLY A 20 -4.53 4.93 -4.07
N ASN A 21 -3.63 4.62 -5.00
CA ASN A 21 -2.74 3.48 -4.95
C ASN A 21 -1.34 3.91 -5.40
N GLU A 22 -0.32 3.65 -4.56
CA GLU A 22 1.09 3.94 -4.86
C GLU A 22 1.33 5.35 -5.43
N THR A 23 0.84 6.36 -4.73
CA THR A 23 0.75 7.75 -5.19
C THR A 23 2.06 8.53 -5.08
N ARG A 24 3.21 7.90 -5.37
CA ARG A 24 4.56 8.49 -5.21
C ARG A 24 4.74 9.88 -5.83
N ASP A 25 4.22 10.11 -7.03
CA ASP A 25 4.17 11.44 -7.66
C ASP A 25 2.71 11.89 -7.90
N GLY A 26 1.80 11.41 -7.03
CA GLY A 26 0.40 11.83 -7.06
C GLY A 26 -0.53 10.88 -7.81
N MET A 27 -1.65 11.42 -8.28
CA MET A 27 -2.71 10.69 -8.99
C MET A 27 -3.40 11.59 -10.01
N LEU A 28 -4.23 10.99 -10.89
CA LEU A 28 -5.03 11.72 -11.88
C LEU A 28 -4.17 12.63 -12.75
N PHE A 29 -3.10 12.07 -13.32
CA PHE A 29 -2.16 12.80 -14.16
C PHE A 29 -2.85 13.42 -15.38
N ASN A 30 -2.49 14.66 -15.69
CA ASN A 30 -2.98 15.40 -16.83
C ASN A 30 -1.86 16.25 -17.43
N SER A 31 -1.93 16.51 -18.73
CA SER A 31 -1.02 17.45 -19.40
C SER A 31 -1.27 18.90 -18.99
N ASP A 32 -2.52 19.24 -18.63
CA ASP A 32 -2.89 20.53 -18.07
C ASP A 32 -2.50 20.59 -16.59
N GLU A 33 -1.53 21.46 -16.27
CA GLU A 33 -1.03 21.64 -14.92
C GLU A 33 -2.08 22.23 -13.95
N ALA A 34 -3.11 22.89 -14.48
CA ALA A 34 -4.20 23.42 -13.66
C ALA A 34 -5.08 22.33 -13.05
N VAL A 35 -5.12 21.14 -13.66
CA VAL A 35 -5.98 20.03 -13.22
C VAL A 35 -5.21 18.74 -12.89
N THR A 36 -3.88 18.69 -13.11
CA THR A 36 -3.10 17.50 -12.78
C THR A 36 -2.95 17.36 -11.26
N GLY A 37 -3.06 16.12 -10.77
CA GLY A 37 -2.68 15.75 -9.41
C GLY A 37 -1.26 15.19 -9.32
N GLN A 38 -0.41 15.45 -10.33
CA GLN A 38 1.01 15.13 -10.27
C GLN A 38 1.72 16.05 -9.27
N VAL A 39 2.26 15.50 -8.19
CA VAL A 39 2.82 16.28 -7.07
C VAL A 39 3.97 17.18 -7.51
N SER A 40 4.85 16.69 -8.38
CA SER A 40 5.98 17.46 -8.91
C SER A 40 5.57 18.68 -9.74
N LYS A 41 4.31 18.70 -10.24
CA LYS A 41 3.74 19.82 -11.01
C LYS A 41 2.76 20.66 -10.19
N ASN A 42 1.86 20.02 -9.46
CA ASN A 42 0.81 20.70 -8.71
C ASN A 42 0.43 19.94 -7.43
N ALA A 43 1.23 20.10 -6.39
CA ALA A 43 1.02 19.45 -5.11
C ALA A 43 -0.32 19.88 -4.44
N ALA A 44 -0.78 21.11 -4.70
CA ALA A 44 -2.06 21.59 -4.17
C ALA A 44 -3.25 20.81 -4.73
N ASN A 45 -3.25 20.50 -6.03
CA ASN A 45 -4.28 19.65 -6.62
C ASN A 45 -4.24 18.23 -6.06
N PHE A 46 -3.05 17.65 -5.88
CA PHE A 46 -2.93 16.34 -5.25
C PHE A 46 -3.56 16.34 -3.85
N ALA A 47 -3.22 17.33 -3.02
CA ALA A 47 -3.82 17.47 -1.69
C ALA A 47 -5.34 17.66 -1.75
N ALA A 48 -5.85 18.44 -2.70
CA ALA A 48 -7.29 18.62 -2.91
C ALA A 48 -7.98 17.30 -3.29
N TYR A 49 -7.38 16.47 -4.14
CA TYR A 49 -7.92 15.16 -4.52
C TYR A 49 -7.92 14.17 -3.36
N ILE A 50 -6.84 14.12 -2.59
CA ILE A 50 -6.80 13.33 -1.35
C ILE A 50 -7.87 13.80 -0.37
N ASN A 51 -8.03 15.12 -0.18
CA ASN A 51 -9.05 15.67 0.72
C ASN A 51 -10.47 15.35 0.27
N ALA A 52 -10.76 15.40 -1.01
CA ALA A 52 -12.05 14.98 -1.54
C ALA A 52 -12.35 13.50 -1.24
N GLY A 53 -11.37 12.63 -1.41
CA GLY A 53 -11.48 11.21 -1.03
C GLY A 53 -11.65 11.03 0.48
N TYR A 54 -10.85 11.73 1.27
CA TYR A 54 -10.93 11.71 2.74
C TYR A 54 -12.33 12.12 3.23
N ASP A 55 -12.83 13.26 2.77
CA ASP A 55 -14.12 13.78 3.18
C ASP A 55 -15.27 12.86 2.74
N ALA A 56 -15.17 12.26 1.55
CA ALA A 56 -16.14 11.27 1.08
C ALA A 56 -16.16 9.99 1.96
N VAL A 57 -15.00 9.50 2.37
CA VAL A 57 -14.91 8.37 3.31
C VAL A 57 -15.52 8.73 4.65
N LYS A 58 -15.15 9.87 5.23
CA LYS A 58 -15.66 10.30 6.54
C LYS A 58 -17.16 10.58 6.54
N ALA A 59 -17.72 11.01 5.41
CA ALA A 59 -19.17 11.20 5.27
C ALA A 59 -19.95 9.87 5.32
N VAL A 60 -19.34 8.76 4.92
CA VAL A 60 -19.96 7.42 4.89
C VAL A 60 -19.58 6.60 6.12
N TYR A 61 -18.31 6.61 6.47
CA TYR A 61 -17.70 5.85 7.57
C TYR A 61 -16.89 6.80 8.48
N PRO A 62 -17.54 7.52 9.38
CA PRO A 62 -16.88 8.57 10.18
C PRO A 62 -15.69 8.06 11.01
N GLN A 63 -15.73 6.78 11.42
CA GLN A 63 -14.69 6.16 12.24
C GLN A 63 -13.58 5.48 11.41
N ALA A 64 -13.79 5.25 10.11
CA ALA A 64 -12.78 4.61 9.27
C ALA A 64 -11.54 5.50 9.16
N LYS A 65 -10.36 4.88 9.27
CA LYS A 65 -9.09 5.54 9.03
C LYS A 65 -8.82 5.62 7.53
N VAL A 66 -8.36 6.77 7.06
CA VAL A 66 -8.02 6.99 5.64
C VAL A 66 -6.52 6.83 5.44
N ILE A 67 -6.16 5.92 4.55
CA ILE A 67 -4.78 5.61 4.19
C ILE A 67 -4.41 6.38 2.92
N VAL A 68 -3.26 7.05 2.92
CA VAL A 68 -2.55 7.47 1.72
C VAL A 68 -1.39 6.50 1.51
N HIS A 69 -1.31 5.91 0.31
CA HIS A 69 -0.43 4.78 0.01
C HIS A 69 0.67 5.18 -0.97
N VAL A 70 1.91 4.82 -0.64
CA VAL A 70 3.11 5.11 -1.42
C VAL A 70 3.95 3.85 -1.59
N ASP A 71 4.49 3.63 -2.79
CA ASP A 71 5.39 2.52 -3.07
C ASP A 71 6.79 2.72 -2.44
N LYS A 72 7.63 1.70 -2.57
CA LYS A 72 9.04 1.70 -2.13
C LYS A 72 9.21 2.12 -0.67
N GLY A 73 8.62 1.35 0.24
CA GLY A 73 8.70 1.58 1.69
C GLY A 73 10.13 1.74 2.23
N GLN A 74 11.14 1.27 1.50
CA GLN A 74 12.56 1.43 1.84
C GLN A 74 13.14 2.82 1.51
N ASP A 75 12.46 3.64 0.68
CA ASP A 75 12.96 4.95 0.21
C ASP A 75 12.45 6.11 1.07
N LEU A 76 13.12 6.37 2.19
CA LEU A 76 12.73 7.45 3.10
C LEU A 76 12.66 8.82 2.41
N GLY A 77 13.57 9.09 1.48
CA GLY A 77 13.64 10.39 0.78
C GLY A 77 12.38 10.64 -0.04
N GLY A 78 11.97 9.68 -0.86
CA GLY A 78 10.77 9.78 -1.67
C GLY A 78 9.49 9.81 -0.82
N LEU A 79 9.44 9.01 0.26
CA LEU A 79 8.30 9.00 1.19
C LEU A 79 8.14 10.35 1.89
N THR A 80 9.21 10.89 2.47
CA THR A 80 9.14 12.18 3.16
C THR A 80 8.84 13.32 2.19
N TRP A 81 9.39 13.29 0.98
CA TRP A 81 9.09 14.29 -0.04
C TRP A 81 7.57 14.36 -0.32
N LEU A 82 6.92 13.23 -0.55
CA LEU A 82 5.48 13.23 -0.83
C LEU A 82 4.65 13.69 0.37
N TYR A 83 4.89 13.12 1.57
CA TYR A 83 4.10 13.48 2.75
C TYR A 83 4.35 14.91 3.22
N ASP A 84 5.55 15.48 3.02
CA ASP A 84 5.82 16.89 3.27
C ASP A 84 5.00 17.76 2.31
N LYS A 85 4.98 17.43 1.00
CA LYS A 85 4.17 18.14 0.01
C LYS A 85 2.67 18.04 0.33
N LEU A 86 2.19 16.86 0.73
CA LEU A 86 0.79 16.69 1.13
C LEU A 86 0.46 17.55 2.35
N LYS A 87 1.31 17.54 3.38
CA LYS A 87 1.15 18.34 4.61
C LYS A 87 1.21 19.82 4.34
N GLU A 88 2.18 20.31 3.57
CA GLU A 88 2.36 21.72 3.19
C GLU A 88 1.13 22.28 2.48
N ASN A 89 0.40 21.44 1.74
CA ASN A 89 -0.80 21.82 0.99
C ASN A 89 -2.11 21.47 1.71
N GLY A 90 -2.07 21.22 3.02
CA GLY A 90 -3.27 20.97 3.83
C GLY A 90 -3.96 19.63 3.55
N GLY A 91 -3.20 18.63 3.09
CA GLY A 91 -3.72 17.29 2.87
C GLY A 91 -4.13 16.59 4.17
N LYS A 92 -5.16 15.76 4.09
CA LYS A 92 -5.75 15.02 5.22
C LYS A 92 -5.50 13.53 5.02
N TRP A 93 -4.97 12.87 6.04
CA TRP A 93 -4.86 11.39 6.10
C TRP A 93 -4.77 10.94 7.56
N ASP A 94 -5.11 9.71 7.82
CA ASP A 94 -5.04 9.12 9.16
C ASP A 94 -3.88 8.16 9.30
N VAL A 95 -3.57 7.38 8.25
CA VAL A 95 -2.55 6.32 8.25
C VAL A 95 -1.67 6.44 7.01
N ILE A 96 -0.38 6.16 7.17
CA ILE A 96 0.61 6.07 6.09
C ILE A 96 0.63 4.64 5.57
N GLY A 97 0.34 4.44 4.27
CA GLY A 97 0.45 3.14 3.61
C GLY A 97 1.74 2.98 2.83
N LEU A 98 2.36 1.81 2.92
CA LEU A 98 3.61 1.50 2.22
C LEU A 98 3.49 0.21 1.41
N SER A 99 4.16 0.14 0.25
CA SER A 99 4.44 -1.13 -0.45
C SER A 99 5.89 -1.53 -0.30
N LEU A 100 6.14 -2.85 -0.25
CA LEU A 100 7.50 -3.40 -0.27
C LEU A 100 7.58 -4.65 -1.15
N TYR A 101 8.35 -4.57 -2.23
CA TYR A 101 8.56 -5.66 -3.18
C TYR A 101 10.05 -5.87 -3.44
N PRO A 102 10.78 -6.51 -2.51
CA PRO A 102 12.21 -6.77 -2.67
C PRO A 102 12.47 -7.94 -3.62
N GLU A 103 13.74 -8.05 -4.02
CA GLU A 103 14.31 -9.15 -4.77
C GLU A 103 15.36 -9.89 -3.91
N ASP A 104 15.88 -11.02 -4.39
CA ASP A 104 16.78 -11.90 -3.64
C ASP A 104 18.06 -11.23 -3.13
N ASP A 105 18.59 -10.28 -3.89
CA ASP A 105 19.84 -9.58 -3.62
C ASP A 105 19.71 -8.37 -2.68
N ASN A 106 18.48 -7.90 -2.43
CA ASN A 106 18.28 -6.66 -1.69
C ASN A 106 17.26 -6.76 -0.53
N TRP A 107 16.62 -7.90 -0.33
CA TRP A 107 15.50 -8.01 0.62
C TRP A 107 15.87 -7.65 2.06
N GLN A 108 17.08 -7.99 2.51
CA GLN A 108 17.51 -7.70 3.89
C GLN A 108 17.59 -6.18 4.12
N SER A 109 18.30 -5.48 3.24
CA SER A 109 18.46 -4.02 3.33
C SER A 109 17.13 -3.28 3.14
N TYR A 110 16.27 -3.77 2.24
CA TYR A 110 14.95 -3.19 2.00
C TYR A 110 14.02 -3.38 3.18
N ALA A 111 13.99 -4.58 3.78
CA ALA A 111 13.21 -4.85 4.98
C ALA A 111 13.68 -3.99 6.17
N GLU A 112 14.99 -3.91 6.41
CA GLU A 112 15.58 -3.07 7.46
C GLU A 112 15.24 -1.59 7.28
N SER A 113 15.44 -1.09 6.06
CA SER A 113 15.11 0.31 5.74
C SER A 113 13.62 0.59 5.89
N CYS A 114 12.74 -0.32 5.42
CA CYS A 114 11.30 -0.16 5.56
C CYS A 114 10.86 -0.11 7.04
N LEU A 115 11.35 -1.04 7.87
CA LEU A 115 11.04 -1.05 9.30
C LEU A 115 11.55 0.22 10.02
N ALA A 116 12.74 0.70 9.69
CA ALA A 116 13.25 1.97 10.22
C ALA A 116 12.41 3.17 9.74
N ASN A 117 11.98 3.14 8.47
CA ASN A 117 11.14 4.19 7.89
C ASN A 117 9.75 4.25 8.53
N ILE A 118 9.15 3.11 8.91
CA ILE A 118 7.89 3.07 9.66
C ILE A 118 8.00 3.91 10.93
N GLN A 119 9.05 3.70 11.73
CA GLN A 119 9.27 4.47 12.96
C GLN A 119 9.52 5.96 12.69
N THR A 120 10.34 6.26 11.68
CA THR A 120 10.70 7.64 11.28
C THR A 120 9.46 8.41 10.81
N LEU A 121 8.67 7.81 9.93
CA LEU A 121 7.46 8.43 9.37
C LEU A 121 6.41 8.64 10.45
N SER A 122 6.19 7.63 11.31
CA SER A 122 5.24 7.75 12.41
C SER A 122 5.64 8.90 13.35
N SER A 123 6.91 8.98 13.73
CA SER A 123 7.43 10.04 14.60
C SER A 123 7.31 11.41 13.94
N LYS A 124 7.64 11.52 12.65
CA LYS A 124 7.64 12.80 11.91
C LYS A 124 6.22 13.37 11.71
N TYR A 125 5.26 12.51 11.41
CA TYR A 125 3.91 12.94 11.04
C TYR A 125 2.87 12.74 12.15
N GLY A 126 3.21 12.02 13.24
CA GLY A 126 2.27 11.67 14.30
C GLY A 126 1.13 10.76 13.79
N LYS A 127 1.45 9.83 12.89
CA LYS A 127 0.50 8.92 12.23
C LYS A 127 0.95 7.48 12.38
N ASP A 128 -0.03 6.58 12.47
CA ASP A 128 0.24 5.16 12.34
C ASP A 128 0.65 4.82 10.90
N VAL A 129 1.32 3.68 10.75
CA VAL A 129 1.81 3.19 9.46
C VAL A 129 1.31 1.78 9.24
N ILE A 130 0.95 1.45 8.01
CA ILE A 130 0.56 0.11 7.59
C ILE A 130 1.37 -0.29 6.35
N VAL A 131 1.82 -1.54 6.28
CA VAL A 131 2.35 -2.08 5.04
C VAL A 131 1.17 -2.58 4.22
N SER A 132 0.66 -1.72 3.32
CA SER A 132 -0.54 -1.99 2.51
C SER A 132 -0.33 -3.08 1.50
N GLU A 133 0.91 -3.25 1.03
CA GLU A 133 1.26 -4.29 0.07
C GLU A 133 2.66 -4.83 0.34
N ILE A 134 2.80 -6.14 0.34
CA ILE A 134 4.10 -6.81 0.34
C ILE A 134 4.03 -8.09 -0.49
N GLY A 135 5.12 -8.43 -1.14
CA GLY A 135 5.26 -9.68 -1.86
C GLY A 135 6.69 -9.85 -2.36
N MET A 136 7.07 -11.10 -2.59
CA MET A 136 8.35 -11.48 -3.17
C MET A 136 8.14 -12.66 -4.10
N TRP A 137 9.02 -12.88 -5.06
CA TRP A 137 8.91 -14.01 -5.97
C TRP A 137 8.70 -15.33 -5.20
N TRP A 138 7.58 -16.01 -5.48
CA TRP A 138 7.15 -17.21 -4.76
C TRP A 138 8.17 -18.36 -4.81
N GLY A 139 9.00 -18.43 -5.85
CA GLY A 139 10.04 -19.45 -6.01
C GLY A 139 11.37 -19.12 -5.34
N SER A 140 11.45 -17.98 -4.64
CA SER A 140 12.66 -17.60 -3.90
C SER A 140 12.71 -18.28 -2.53
N ASP A 141 13.87 -18.88 -2.20
CA ASP A 141 14.15 -19.38 -0.85
C ASP A 141 14.23 -18.24 0.19
N GLN A 142 14.32 -16.98 -0.27
CA GLN A 142 14.37 -15.79 0.58
C GLN A 142 12.99 -15.23 0.90
N ALA A 143 11.93 -15.64 0.20
CA ALA A 143 10.58 -15.09 0.40
C ALA A 143 10.05 -15.34 1.82
N ALA A 144 10.19 -16.54 2.36
CA ALA A 144 9.76 -16.86 3.72
C ALA A 144 10.60 -16.15 4.80
N PRO A 145 11.96 -16.14 4.76
CA PRO A 145 12.78 -15.33 5.65
C PRO A 145 12.44 -13.82 5.61
N MET A 146 12.22 -13.27 4.42
CA MET A 146 11.84 -11.87 4.24
C MET A 146 10.52 -11.57 4.93
N MET A 147 9.48 -12.39 4.66
CA MET A 147 8.18 -12.22 5.29
C MET A 147 8.24 -12.34 6.80
N LYS A 148 8.98 -13.33 7.31
CA LYS A 148 9.15 -13.47 8.76
C LYS A 148 9.79 -12.23 9.37
N LYS A 149 10.85 -11.70 8.78
CA LYS A 149 11.51 -10.47 9.24
C LYS A 149 10.54 -9.29 9.26
N MET A 150 9.74 -9.13 8.20
CA MET A 150 8.79 -8.03 8.12
C MET A 150 7.62 -8.17 9.11
N VAL A 151 7.06 -9.36 9.25
CA VAL A 151 5.95 -9.61 10.20
C VAL A 151 6.43 -9.41 11.64
N ASP A 152 7.57 -9.99 12.02
CA ASP A 152 8.12 -9.83 13.36
C ASP A 152 8.49 -8.37 13.65
N GLY A 153 9.11 -7.70 12.67
CA GLY A 153 9.47 -6.28 12.79
C GLY A 153 8.26 -5.37 12.91
N CYS A 154 7.21 -5.57 12.11
CA CYS A 154 5.96 -4.82 12.21
C CYS A 154 5.27 -5.05 13.56
N LYS A 155 5.20 -6.30 14.05
CA LYS A 155 4.64 -6.61 15.38
C LYS A 155 5.40 -5.92 16.53
N ALA A 156 6.69 -5.68 16.38
CA ALA A 156 7.52 -5.02 17.38
C ALA A 156 7.37 -3.49 17.41
N ILE A 157 6.78 -2.89 16.39
CA ILE A 157 6.60 -1.45 16.25
C ILE A 157 5.15 -1.08 16.59
N SER A 158 4.94 -0.46 17.74
CA SER A 158 3.59 -0.15 18.27
C SER A 158 2.75 0.77 17.40
N THR A 159 3.39 1.53 16.49
CA THR A 159 2.74 2.41 15.52
C THR A 159 2.56 1.76 14.14
N CYS A 160 2.89 0.48 14.00
CA CYS A 160 2.61 -0.30 12.80
C CYS A 160 1.28 -1.04 12.97
N GLU A 161 0.27 -0.69 12.18
CA GLU A 161 -1.09 -1.25 12.27
C GLU A 161 -1.17 -2.68 11.70
N GLY A 162 -0.22 -3.08 10.85
CA GLY A 162 -0.18 -4.40 10.26
C GLY A 162 0.48 -4.47 8.91
N ILE A 163 0.35 -5.63 8.27
CA ILE A 163 0.97 -5.94 6.99
C ILE A 163 0.03 -6.81 6.15
N PHE A 164 -0.22 -6.40 4.91
CA PHE A 164 -1.05 -7.12 3.94
C PHE A 164 -0.19 -7.72 2.83
N TYR A 165 -0.29 -9.02 2.66
CA TYR A 165 0.28 -9.68 1.48
C TYR A 165 -0.58 -9.37 0.27
N TRP A 166 0.03 -8.88 -0.83
CA TRP A 166 -0.71 -8.55 -2.04
C TRP A 166 -0.99 -9.79 -2.88
N GLU A 167 -2.25 -10.00 -3.23
CA GLU A 167 -2.72 -11.13 -4.05
C GLU A 167 -2.07 -12.47 -3.67
N PRO A 168 -2.14 -12.92 -2.41
CA PRO A 168 -1.40 -14.10 -1.95
C PRO A 168 -1.80 -15.38 -2.72
N GLU A 169 -3.06 -15.49 -3.17
CA GLU A 169 -3.63 -16.64 -3.84
C GLU A 169 -3.25 -16.79 -5.31
N VAL A 170 -2.58 -15.79 -5.91
CA VAL A 170 -2.26 -15.80 -7.34
C VAL A 170 -1.08 -16.72 -7.63
N TYR A 171 -1.24 -17.58 -8.63
CA TYR A 171 -0.20 -18.44 -9.20
C TYR A 171 -0.36 -18.56 -10.74
N ASN A 172 0.66 -19.08 -11.43
CA ASN A 172 0.74 -19.03 -12.90
C ASN A 172 -0.50 -19.62 -13.64
N ASN A 173 -1.10 -20.66 -13.09
CA ASN A 173 -2.25 -21.32 -13.73
C ASN A 173 -3.59 -20.67 -13.32
N TRP A 174 -3.57 -19.74 -12.39
CA TRP A 174 -4.75 -18.99 -11.97
C TRP A 174 -4.61 -17.53 -12.36
N LYS A 175 -5.30 -17.16 -13.39
CA LYS A 175 -5.50 -15.77 -13.78
C LYS A 175 -6.83 -15.63 -14.51
N PRO A 176 -7.52 -14.51 -14.38
CA PRO A 176 -8.72 -14.24 -15.15
C PRO A 176 -8.46 -14.36 -16.65
N ALA A 177 -9.39 -14.95 -17.40
CA ALA A 177 -9.22 -15.18 -18.85
C ALA A 177 -8.95 -13.88 -19.63
N ASN A 178 -9.48 -12.75 -19.17
CA ASN A 178 -9.26 -11.43 -19.77
C ASN A 178 -7.84 -10.88 -19.60
N TYR A 179 -7.02 -11.41 -18.69
CA TYR A 179 -5.62 -10.95 -18.52
C TYR A 179 -4.82 -11.15 -19.80
N THR A 180 -5.01 -12.28 -20.49
CA THR A 180 -4.35 -12.54 -21.77
C THR A 180 -4.76 -11.51 -22.84
N THR A 181 -6.06 -11.15 -22.89
CA THR A 181 -6.58 -10.14 -23.81
C THR A 181 -6.02 -8.74 -23.52
N LEU A 182 -5.77 -8.43 -22.25
CA LEU A 182 -5.19 -7.17 -21.80
C LEU A 182 -3.66 -7.14 -21.89
N GLY A 183 -3.03 -8.24 -22.31
CA GLY A 183 -1.57 -8.36 -22.35
C GLY A 183 -0.90 -8.46 -20.98
N TRP A 184 -1.66 -8.81 -19.93
CA TRP A 184 -1.13 -8.92 -18.58
C TRP A 184 -0.54 -10.32 -18.35
N SER A 185 0.66 -10.37 -17.78
CA SER A 185 1.28 -11.60 -17.31
C SER A 185 0.71 -12.01 -15.95
N ALA A 186 0.92 -13.27 -15.58
CA ALA A 186 0.63 -13.72 -14.21
C ALA A 186 1.51 -12.96 -13.20
N TYR A 187 0.92 -12.52 -12.11
CA TYR A 187 1.66 -11.99 -10.96
C TYR A 187 2.48 -13.12 -10.33
N THR A 188 3.79 -12.90 -10.14
CA THR A 188 4.72 -13.93 -9.69
C THR A 188 5.15 -13.80 -8.22
N LYS A 189 4.58 -12.82 -7.51
CA LYS A 189 4.92 -12.53 -6.10
C LYS A 189 3.82 -12.95 -5.12
N GLY A 190 2.94 -13.86 -5.53
CA GLY A 190 1.94 -14.49 -4.67
C GLY A 190 2.57 -15.45 -3.66
N ALA A 191 1.77 -16.04 -2.79
CA ALA A 191 2.21 -16.95 -1.74
C ALA A 191 1.94 -18.45 -2.06
N PHE A 192 1.54 -18.73 -3.30
CA PHE A 192 1.34 -20.08 -3.82
C PHE A 192 2.33 -20.38 -4.95
N ASP A 193 2.75 -21.64 -5.03
CA ASP A 193 3.58 -22.12 -6.13
C ASP A 193 2.78 -22.30 -7.44
N ASN A 194 3.45 -22.66 -8.53
CA ASN A 194 2.81 -22.87 -9.82
C ASN A 194 1.82 -24.05 -9.87
N SER A 195 1.79 -24.90 -8.85
CA SER A 195 0.82 -25.98 -8.70
C SER A 195 -0.40 -25.57 -7.85
N GLY A 196 -0.42 -24.35 -7.34
CA GLY A 196 -1.46 -23.83 -6.45
C GLY A 196 -1.33 -24.33 -5.02
N LYS A 197 -0.12 -24.73 -4.58
CA LYS A 197 0.14 -25.10 -3.19
C LYS A 197 0.70 -23.92 -2.43
N PRO A 198 0.28 -23.71 -1.16
CA PRO A 198 0.84 -22.67 -0.32
C PRO A 198 2.35 -22.89 -0.09
N THR A 199 3.12 -21.82 -0.13
CA THR A 199 4.56 -21.82 0.15
C THR A 199 4.82 -21.56 1.65
N ALA A 200 6.08 -21.70 2.08
CA ALA A 200 6.50 -21.41 3.45
C ALA A 200 6.33 -19.94 3.88
N VAL A 201 6.00 -19.06 2.96
CA VAL A 201 5.68 -17.64 3.24
C VAL A 201 4.57 -17.51 4.30
N PHE A 202 3.58 -18.42 4.30
CA PHE A 202 2.49 -18.40 5.29
C PHE A 202 2.95 -18.73 6.71
N ASP A 203 4.11 -19.33 6.91
CA ASP A 203 4.63 -19.63 8.24
C ASP A 203 4.98 -18.35 9.03
N ALA A 204 5.22 -17.25 8.33
CA ALA A 204 5.46 -15.94 8.94
C ALA A 204 4.27 -15.40 9.74
N TYR A 205 3.07 -15.88 9.47
CA TYR A 205 1.82 -15.42 10.11
C TYR A 205 1.36 -16.33 11.28
N LYS A 206 2.09 -17.40 11.55
CA LYS A 206 1.84 -18.28 12.70
C LYS A 206 2.50 -17.72 13.95
#